data_128138daf9e1d968698c7f6d07e6b31b
#
_entry.id   128138daf9e1d968698c7f6d07e6b31b
#
_cell.length_a   1.000
_cell.length_b   1.000
_cell.length_c   1.000
_cell.angle_alpha   90.00
_cell.angle_beta   90.00
_cell.angle_gamma   90.00
#
_symmetry.space_group_name_H-M   'P 1'
#
loop_
_entity.id
_entity.type
_entity.pdbx_description
1 polymer ?
#
loop_
_entity_poly.entity_id
_entity_poly.type
_entity_poly.pdbx_seq_one_letter_code
_entity_poly.pdbx_strand_id
1 'polypeptide(L)'
;MNLRHLFLAVLCFAMLSGCQKAEEPSRFIMPDVVVAVSPYSQPTQTSDLLSGFIPEGQKAISDKKLAELDTLFHSKLHSGKHKFVFLSQADIDGPMAKDERGRRNALVTWAERAVKAGADMIVVPQVIELQAREGSEAGVITAAAVNMDIYLIDARKPYTLLQRTHFAEEQQALINDLTKIGSFFRRGGKWISDIEIAG
;
A
#
# COMPACT_ATOMS: atom_id res chain seq x y z
N MET A 1 -61.62 -5.76 -7.33
CA MET A 1 -60.19 -5.50 -7.12
C MET A 1 -60.05 -4.00 -6.96
N ASN A 2 -59.85 -3.52 -5.71
CA ASN A 2 -59.98 -2.11 -5.36
C ASN A 2 -58.83 -1.27 -5.96
N LEU A 3 -59.16 -0.19 -6.65
CA LEU A 3 -58.23 0.75 -7.30
C LEU A 3 -57.09 1.22 -6.34
N ARG A 4 -57.35 1.25 -5.04
CA ARG A 4 -56.36 1.55 -3.98
C ARG A 4 -55.21 0.52 -3.90
N HIS A 5 -55.50 -0.77 -4.11
CA HIS A 5 -54.45 -1.81 -4.06
C HIS A 5 -53.62 -1.82 -5.32
N LEU A 6 -54.18 -1.44 -6.46
CA LEU A 6 -53.40 -1.26 -7.71
C LEU A 6 -52.39 -0.12 -7.58
N PHE A 7 -52.82 1.01 -6.98
CA PHE A 7 -51.96 2.17 -6.75
C PHE A 7 -50.80 1.85 -5.78
N LEU A 8 -51.06 1.07 -4.73
CA LEU A 8 -50.03 0.66 -3.77
C LEU A 8 -49.01 -0.27 -4.42
N ALA A 9 -49.45 -1.20 -5.27
CA ALA A 9 -48.55 -2.14 -5.97
C ALA A 9 -47.63 -1.41 -6.97
N VAL A 10 -48.14 -0.42 -7.70
CA VAL A 10 -47.32 0.38 -8.62
C VAL A 10 -46.32 1.27 -7.89
N LEU A 11 -46.68 1.81 -6.73
CA LEU A 11 -45.79 2.63 -5.92
C LEU A 11 -44.65 1.79 -5.33
N CYS A 12 -44.91 0.53 -4.90
CA CYS A 12 -43.86 -0.39 -4.42
C CYS A 12 -42.90 -0.82 -5.55
N PHE A 13 -43.41 -0.98 -6.78
CA PHE A 13 -42.55 -1.38 -7.91
C PHE A 13 -41.62 -0.24 -8.36
N ALA A 14 -42.03 1.03 -8.22
CA ALA A 14 -41.20 2.19 -8.53
C ALA A 14 -40.04 2.41 -7.55
N MET A 15 -40.16 1.89 -6.32
CA MET A 15 -39.09 2.00 -5.32
C MET A 15 -37.98 0.95 -5.49
N LEU A 16 -38.19 -0.10 -6.29
CA LEU A 16 -37.21 -1.17 -6.53
C LEU A 16 -36.26 -0.90 -7.70
N SER A 17 -36.49 0.17 -8.47
CA SER A 17 -35.66 0.53 -9.65
C SER A 17 -34.43 1.38 -9.30
N GLY A 18 -34.18 1.64 -8.04
CA GLY A 18 -33.00 2.38 -7.57
C GLY A 18 -31.75 1.52 -7.46
N CYS A 19 -31.44 0.67 -8.44
CA CYS A 19 -30.08 0.16 -8.59
C CYS A 19 -29.18 1.34 -8.96
N GLN A 20 -28.62 2.01 -7.98
CA GLN A 20 -27.45 2.87 -8.19
C GLN A 20 -26.36 1.97 -8.77
N LYS A 21 -26.10 2.18 -10.05
CA LYS A 21 -24.91 1.64 -10.70
C LYS A 21 -23.73 2.10 -9.85
N ALA A 22 -23.07 1.17 -9.16
CA ALA A 22 -21.84 1.49 -8.46
C ALA A 22 -20.92 2.16 -9.50
N GLU A 23 -20.55 3.41 -9.26
CA GLU A 23 -19.54 4.07 -10.09
C GLU A 23 -18.30 3.17 -10.02
N GLU A 24 -17.92 2.61 -11.17
CA GLU A 24 -16.64 1.94 -11.28
C GLU A 24 -15.58 2.94 -10.80
N PRO A 25 -14.69 2.54 -9.87
CA PRO A 25 -13.63 3.43 -9.42
C PRO A 25 -12.93 3.99 -10.65
N SER A 26 -12.86 5.30 -10.77
CA SER A 26 -12.24 5.97 -11.91
C SER A 26 -10.84 5.40 -12.07
N ARG A 27 -10.61 4.70 -13.19
CA ARG A 27 -9.27 4.19 -13.50
C ARG A 27 -8.36 5.40 -13.57
N PHE A 28 -7.40 5.47 -12.64
CA PHE A 28 -6.36 6.48 -12.71
C PHE A 28 -5.58 6.24 -14.01
N ILE A 29 -5.81 7.11 -15.00
CA ILE A 29 -5.04 7.08 -16.24
C ILE A 29 -3.76 7.84 -15.94
N MET A 30 -2.67 7.08 -15.75
CA MET A 30 -1.35 7.67 -15.55
C MET A 30 -0.98 8.43 -16.84
N PRO A 31 -0.65 9.72 -16.77
CA PRO A 31 -0.19 10.48 -17.93
C PRO A 31 1.09 9.86 -18.50
N ASP A 32 1.49 10.22 -19.73
CA ASP A 32 2.77 9.80 -20.33
C ASP A 32 3.92 10.52 -19.62
N VAL A 33 4.30 10.00 -18.46
CA VAL A 33 5.32 10.53 -17.56
C VAL A 33 6.31 9.44 -17.20
N VAL A 34 7.53 9.84 -16.88
CA VAL A 34 8.54 8.94 -16.33
C VAL A 34 8.32 8.81 -14.82
N VAL A 35 8.15 7.58 -14.36
CA VAL A 35 7.89 7.30 -12.94
C VAL A 35 9.11 6.60 -12.34
N ALA A 36 9.74 7.23 -11.35
CA ALA A 36 10.73 6.55 -10.51
C ALA A 36 10.03 5.63 -9.51
N VAL A 37 10.69 4.54 -9.15
CA VAL A 37 10.24 3.62 -8.11
C VAL A 37 11.39 3.48 -7.13
N SER A 38 11.19 3.91 -5.89
CA SER A 38 12.20 3.72 -4.85
C SER A 38 12.18 2.28 -4.34
N PRO A 39 13.29 1.76 -3.82
CA PRO A 39 13.26 0.53 -3.06
C PRO A 39 12.43 0.69 -1.79
N TYR A 40 11.93 -0.43 -1.28
CA TYR A 40 11.25 -0.46 0.01
C TYR A 40 12.17 0.05 1.12
N SER A 41 11.64 0.88 1.99
CA SER A 41 12.38 1.43 3.11
C SER A 41 11.57 1.33 4.40
N GLN A 42 12.28 1.17 5.53
CA GLN A 42 11.68 1.25 6.84
C GLN A 42 12.03 2.60 7.47
N PRO A 43 11.06 3.52 7.64
CA PRO A 43 11.29 4.76 8.37
C PRO A 43 11.60 4.47 9.83
N THR A 44 12.68 5.05 10.36
CA THR A 44 13.10 4.89 11.76
C THR A 44 12.86 6.14 12.60
N GLN A 45 12.62 7.26 11.94
CA GLN A 45 12.32 8.56 12.57
C GLN A 45 11.06 9.16 11.93
N THR A 46 10.29 9.88 12.73
CA THR A 46 9.08 10.56 12.24
C THR A 46 9.36 11.52 11.08
N SER A 47 10.56 12.11 11.04
CA SER A 47 11.01 12.98 9.92
C SER A 47 11.21 12.24 8.60
N ASP A 48 11.31 10.92 8.61
CA ASP A 48 11.50 10.10 7.42
C ASP A 48 10.15 9.68 6.80
N LEU A 49 9.08 9.80 7.58
CA LEU A 49 7.73 9.53 7.13
C LEU A 49 7.22 10.62 6.19
N LEU A 50 6.54 10.20 5.14
CA LEU A 50 5.71 11.10 4.33
C LEU A 50 4.39 11.41 5.02
N SER A 51 3.87 10.47 5.79
CA SER A 51 2.64 10.60 6.57
C SER A 51 2.55 9.49 7.63
N GLY A 52 1.71 9.66 8.64
CA GLY A 52 1.46 8.66 9.67
C GLY A 52 2.37 8.79 10.89
N PHE A 53 2.61 7.70 11.56
CA PHE A 53 3.42 7.63 12.78
C PHE A 53 4.20 6.32 12.83
N ILE A 54 5.27 6.28 13.62
CA ILE A 54 6.02 5.07 13.93
C ILE A 54 5.51 4.53 15.25
N PRO A 55 5.03 3.27 15.31
CA PRO A 55 4.57 2.66 16.55
C PRO A 55 5.72 2.48 17.55
N GLU A 56 5.38 2.57 18.83
CA GLU A 56 6.33 2.22 19.89
C GLU A 56 6.72 0.75 19.77
N GLY A 57 8.04 0.47 19.88
CA GLY A 57 8.55 -0.89 19.77
C GLY A 57 8.62 -1.43 18.35
N GLN A 58 8.60 -0.56 17.32
CA GLN A 58 8.84 -0.97 15.95
C GLN A 58 10.06 -1.87 15.84
N LYS A 59 9.87 -3.08 15.29
CA LYS A 59 10.97 -4.03 15.06
C LYS A 59 11.71 -3.69 13.76
N ALA A 60 13.03 -3.79 13.77
CA ALA A 60 13.82 -3.60 12.57
C ALA A 60 13.54 -4.71 11.54
N ILE A 61 13.32 -4.31 10.31
CA ILE A 61 13.16 -5.21 9.17
C ILE A 61 14.54 -5.41 8.54
N SER A 62 14.90 -6.66 8.27
CA SER A 62 16.20 -6.93 7.66
C SER A 62 16.24 -6.46 6.20
N ASP A 63 17.42 -6.00 5.74
CA ASP A 63 17.63 -5.59 4.35
C ASP A 63 17.28 -6.70 3.37
N LYS A 64 17.49 -7.96 3.74
CA LYS A 64 17.10 -9.12 2.93
C LYS A 64 15.59 -9.13 2.67
N LYS A 65 14.76 -8.89 3.67
CA LYS A 65 13.30 -8.87 3.51
C LYS A 65 12.83 -7.68 2.68
N LEU A 66 13.45 -6.52 2.87
CA LEU A 66 13.15 -5.35 2.03
C LEU A 66 13.50 -5.64 0.56
N ALA A 67 14.66 -6.28 0.29
CA ALA A 67 15.05 -6.66 -1.07
C ALA A 67 14.13 -7.74 -1.68
N GLU A 68 13.58 -8.66 -0.88
CA GLU A 68 12.57 -9.61 -1.34
C GLU A 68 11.27 -8.89 -1.77
N LEU A 69 10.81 -7.90 -1.00
CA LEU A 69 9.68 -7.05 -1.36
C LEU A 69 9.95 -6.26 -2.65
N ASP A 70 11.15 -5.68 -2.79
CA ASP A 70 11.55 -4.98 -4.02
C ASP A 70 11.46 -5.90 -5.24
N THR A 71 11.96 -7.11 -5.13
CA THR A 71 11.93 -8.09 -6.22
C THR A 71 10.49 -8.40 -6.66
N LEU A 72 9.59 -8.61 -5.71
CA LEU A 72 8.18 -8.87 -5.98
C LEU A 72 7.51 -7.65 -6.63
N PHE A 73 7.71 -6.47 -6.07
CA PHE A 73 7.12 -5.24 -6.55
C PHE A 73 7.57 -4.90 -7.97
N HIS A 74 8.88 -5.01 -8.24
CA HIS A 74 9.45 -4.81 -9.57
C HIS A 74 8.85 -5.79 -10.59
N SER A 75 8.69 -7.07 -10.22
CA SER A 75 8.11 -8.07 -11.12
C SER A 75 6.68 -7.74 -11.52
N LYS A 76 5.89 -7.20 -10.58
CA LYS A 76 4.51 -6.76 -10.82
C LYS A 76 4.45 -5.52 -11.72
N LEU A 77 5.31 -4.54 -11.49
CA LEU A 77 5.37 -3.31 -12.28
C LEU A 77 5.87 -3.53 -13.72
N HIS A 78 6.82 -4.44 -13.93
CA HIS A 78 7.32 -4.76 -15.27
C HIS A 78 6.24 -5.34 -16.21
N SER A 79 5.16 -5.90 -15.67
CA SER A 79 4.03 -6.35 -16.47
C SER A 79 3.16 -5.21 -17.02
N GLY A 80 3.40 -3.98 -16.58
CA GLY A 80 2.67 -2.77 -16.97
C GLY A 80 3.17 -2.14 -18.27
N LYS A 81 2.39 -1.19 -18.82
CA LYS A 81 2.72 -0.46 -20.06
C LYS A 81 3.53 0.84 -19.83
N HIS A 82 3.79 1.19 -18.56
CA HIS A 82 4.44 2.45 -18.21
C HIS A 82 5.96 2.33 -18.14
N LYS A 83 6.65 3.45 -18.35
CA LYS A 83 8.10 3.54 -18.19
C LYS A 83 8.44 3.78 -16.75
N PHE A 84 9.03 2.77 -16.09
CA PHE A 84 9.53 2.88 -14.73
C PHE A 84 11.06 2.99 -14.73
N VAL A 85 11.57 3.85 -13.83
CA VAL A 85 12.98 3.96 -13.48
C VAL A 85 13.14 3.45 -12.06
N PHE A 86 13.71 2.26 -11.90
CA PHE A 86 13.93 1.67 -10.58
C PHE A 86 15.18 2.27 -9.96
N LEU A 87 15.03 2.89 -8.78
CA LEU A 87 16.15 3.41 -8.02
C LEU A 87 16.80 2.27 -7.23
N SER A 88 18.13 2.32 -7.14
CA SER A 88 18.89 1.44 -6.25
C SER A 88 18.99 2.02 -4.85
N GLN A 89 19.44 1.22 -3.87
CA GLN A 89 19.73 1.73 -2.54
C GLN A 89 20.74 2.89 -2.56
N ALA A 90 21.75 2.82 -3.43
CA ALA A 90 22.73 3.89 -3.60
C ALA A 90 22.13 5.21 -4.10
N ASP A 91 21.03 5.15 -4.86
CA ASP A 91 20.34 6.36 -5.35
C ASP A 91 19.53 7.06 -4.25
N ILE A 92 19.13 6.30 -3.23
CA ILE A 92 18.36 6.84 -2.10
C ILE A 92 19.20 7.13 -0.86
N ASP A 93 20.43 6.63 -0.81
CA ASP A 93 21.37 6.94 0.24
C ASP A 93 21.77 8.42 0.23
N GLY A 94 21.97 8.96 1.43
CA GLY A 94 22.40 10.35 1.58
C GLY A 94 21.51 11.16 2.52
N PRO A 95 21.91 12.40 2.80
CA PRO A 95 21.20 13.26 3.72
C PRO A 95 19.82 13.63 3.17
N MET A 96 18.86 13.76 4.07
CA MET A 96 17.54 14.26 3.72
C MET A 96 17.60 15.78 3.46
N ALA A 97 16.83 16.23 2.48
CA ALA A 97 16.58 17.64 2.23
C ALA A 97 16.00 18.32 3.48
N LYS A 98 16.29 19.59 3.62
CA LYS A 98 15.79 20.41 4.73
C LYS A 98 14.83 21.49 4.20
N ASP A 99 13.82 21.80 4.97
CA ASP A 99 12.95 22.92 4.72
C ASP A 99 13.65 24.25 5.06
N GLU A 100 12.98 25.39 4.78
CA GLU A 100 13.50 26.75 5.08
C GLU A 100 13.83 26.96 6.57
N ARG A 101 13.29 26.13 7.46
CA ARG A 101 13.55 26.16 8.90
C ARG A 101 14.63 25.16 9.33
N GLY A 102 15.31 24.52 8.37
CA GLY A 102 16.36 23.54 8.61
C GLY A 102 15.86 22.17 9.09
N ARG A 103 14.55 21.89 9.04
CA ARG A 103 13.97 20.61 9.44
C ARG A 103 14.01 19.65 8.25
N ARG A 104 14.25 18.37 8.53
CA ARG A 104 14.20 17.30 7.52
C ARG A 104 12.81 17.26 6.88
N ASN A 105 12.76 17.10 5.56
CA ASN A 105 11.53 17.08 4.78
C ASN A 105 11.52 15.88 3.83
N ALA A 106 10.76 14.86 4.19
CA ALA A 106 10.67 13.61 3.41
C ALA A 106 10.12 13.86 2.00
N LEU A 107 9.08 14.68 1.85
CA LEU A 107 8.48 14.97 0.54
C LEU A 107 9.50 15.58 -0.43
N VAL A 108 10.21 16.62 0.03
CA VAL A 108 11.25 17.28 -0.77
C VAL A 108 12.36 16.30 -1.11
N THR A 109 12.79 15.50 -0.13
CA THR A 109 13.85 14.49 -0.34
C THR A 109 13.50 13.52 -1.45
N TRP A 110 12.32 12.94 -1.41
CA TRP A 110 11.89 11.95 -2.40
C TRP A 110 11.67 12.58 -3.78
N ALA A 111 11.09 13.78 -3.83
CA ALA A 111 10.92 14.50 -5.08
C ALA A 111 12.27 14.85 -5.75
N GLU A 112 13.25 15.32 -4.98
CA GLU A 112 14.60 15.61 -5.50
C GLU A 112 15.33 14.36 -6.00
N ARG A 113 15.16 13.21 -5.35
CA ARG A 113 15.70 11.93 -5.83
C ARG A 113 15.09 11.52 -7.16
N ALA A 114 13.77 11.70 -7.33
CA ALA A 114 13.10 11.47 -8.61
C ALA A 114 13.63 12.40 -9.70
N VAL A 115 13.74 13.69 -9.43
CA VAL A 115 14.30 14.68 -10.38
C VAL A 115 15.73 14.31 -10.79
N LYS A 116 16.57 13.91 -9.83
CA LYS A 116 17.94 13.43 -10.11
C LYS A 116 17.98 12.21 -11.02
N ALA A 117 16.97 11.34 -10.91
CA ALA A 117 16.80 10.16 -11.78
C ALA A 117 16.13 10.48 -13.13
N GLY A 118 15.78 11.74 -13.39
CA GLY A 118 15.10 12.15 -14.62
C GLY A 118 13.63 11.76 -14.68
N ALA A 119 12.98 11.61 -13.51
CA ALA A 119 11.57 11.22 -13.41
C ALA A 119 10.69 12.40 -13.03
N ASP A 120 9.44 12.37 -13.52
CA ASP A 120 8.39 13.36 -13.23
C ASP A 120 7.64 13.04 -11.95
N MET A 121 7.59 11.75 -11.60
CA MET A 121 6.87 11.23 -10.43
C MET A 121 7.72 10.16 -9.74
N ILE A 122 7.40 9.88 -8.48
CA ILE A 122 8.03 8.77 -7.76
C ILE A 122 7.01 8.02 -6.92
N VAL A 123 7.12 6.69 -6.99
CA VAL A 123 6.45 5.77 -6.07
C VAL A 123 7.40 5.45 -4.93
N VAL A 124 6.94 5.64 -3.69
CA VAL A 124 7.74 5.43 -2.47
C VAL A 124 7.01 4.46 -1.55
N PRO A 125 7.41 3.19 -1.50
CA PRO A 125 6.90 2.24 -0.51
C PRO A 125 7.65 2.40 0.82
N GLN A 126 6.90 2.59 1.92
CA GLN A 126 7.43 2.65 3.29
C GLN A 126 6.79 1.55 4.13
N VAL A 127 7.59 0.61 4.63
CA VAL A 127 7.12 -0.47 5.50
C VAL A 127 7.26 -0.02 6.95
N ILE A 128 6.15 0.06 7.64
CA ILE A 128 6.10 0.45 9.05
C ILE A 128 6.35 -0.76 9.93
N GLU A 129 5.72 -1.89 9.58
CA GLU A 129 5.85 -3.15 10.32
C GLU A 129 5.78 -4.33 9.35
N LEU A 130 6.63 -5.30 9.56
CA LEU A 130 6.63 -6.57 8.85
C LEU A 130 6.94 -7.68 9.84
N GLN A 131 5.90 -8.42 10.23
CA GLN A 131 5.98 -9.48 11.21
C GLN A 131 5.91 -10.83 10.52
N ALA A 132 6.97 -11.63 10.66
CA ALA A 132 6.98 -13.00 10.21
C ALA A 132 6.05 -13.86 11.07
N ARG A 133 5.45 -14.86 10.45
CA ARG A 133 4.75 -15.90 11.18
C ARG A 133 5.72 -16.70 12.04
N GLU A 134 5.34 -16.94 13.28
CA GLU A 134 6.03 -17.84 14.21
C GLU A 134 5.10 -18.98 14.60
N GLY A 135 5.63 -20.22 14.67
CA GLY A 135 4.87 -21.41 15.06
C GLY A 135 5.14 -22.58 14.13
N SER A 136 4.39 -23.68 14.37
CA SER A 136 4.42 -24.89 13.55
C SER A 136 3.31 -24.88 12.49
N GLU A 137 3.31 -25.86 11.60
CA GLU A 137 2.18 -26.07 10.67
C GLU A 137 0.85 -26.33 11.38
N ALA A 138 0.92 -26.92 12.57
CA ALA A 138 -0.25 -27.26 13.38
C ALA A 138 -0.74 -26.13 14.29
N GLY A 139 0.07 -25.07 14.50
CA GLY A 139 -0.29 -23.95 15.36
C GLY A 139 0.55 -22.70 15.12
N VAL A 140 -0.11 -21.54 15.16
CA VAL A 140 0.50 -20.24 15.02
C VAL A 140 0.65 -19.61 16.41
N ILE A 141 1.88 -19.25 16.78
CA ILE A 141 2.17 -18.51 18.01
C ILE A 141 2.01 -17.02 17.73
N THR A 142 2.60 -16.56 16.63
CA THR A 142 2.53 -15.18 16.16
C THR A 142 2.09 -15.20 14.70
N ALA A 143 1.03 -14.47 14.38
CA ALA A 143 0.54 -14.37 13.01
C ALA A 143 1.44 -13.48 12.15
N ALA A 144 1.50 -13.75 10.86
CA ALA A 144 2.14 -12.83 9.92
C ALA A 144 1.32 -11.55 9.83
N ALA A 145 1.99 -10.41 9.83
CA ALA A 145 1.36 -9.11 9.67
C ALA A 145 2.23 -8.17 8.85
N VAL A 146 1.57 -7.28 8.11
CA VAL A 146 2.21 -6.21 7.38
C VAL A 146 1.45 -4.91 7.58
N ASN A 147 2.19 -3.84 7.77
CA ASN A 147 1.69 -2.47 7.81
C ASN A 147 2.63 -1.62 6.96
N MET A 148 2.13 -1.09 5.85
CA MET A 148 2.93 -0.27 4.94
C MET A 148 2.09 0.80 4.25
N ASP A 149 2.78 1.82 3.78
CA ASP A 149 2.22 2.87 2.95
C ASP A 149 2.94 2.93 1.61
N ILE A 150 2.19 3.12 0.55
CA ILE A 150 2.73 3.40 -0.78
C ILE A 150 2.30 4.81 -1.16
N TYR A 151 3.28 5.65 -1.45
CA TYR A 151 3.06 7.05 -1.81
C TYR A 151 3.36 7.27 -3.28
N LEU A 152 2.55 8.12 -3.93
CA LEU A 152 2.82 8.67 -5.25
C LEU A 152 3.05 10.18 -5.11
N ILE A 153 4.21 10.65 -5.54
CA ILE A 153 4.64 12.04 -5.42
C ILE A 153 4.85 12.61 -6.83
N ASP A 154 4.31 13.81 -7.09
CA ASP A 154 4.69 14.62 -8.24
C ASP A 154 6.02 15.33 -7.92
N ALA A 155 7.05 15.01 -8.71
CA ALA A 155 8.39 15.57 -8.55
C ALA A 155 8.59 16.87 -9.32
N ARG A 156 7.57 17.36 -10.02
CA ARG A 156 7.57 18.69 -10.65
C ARG A 156 7.19 19.74 -9.61
N LYS A 157 7.86 20.87 -9.62
CA LYS A 157 7.58 21.94 -8.65
C LYS A 157 6.22 22.61 -8.90
N PRO A 158 5.45 22.92 -7.86
CA PRO A 158 5.69 22.58 -6.44
C PRO A 158 5.49 21.09 -6.19
N TYR A 159 6.41 20.47 -5.43
CA TYR A 159 6.33 19.06 -5.08
C TYR A 159 5.04 18.73 -4.35
N THR A 160 4.34 17.69 -4.76
CA THR A 160 3.01 17.36 -4.24
C THR A 160 2.85 15.87 -3.98
N LEU A 161 2.38 15.52 -2.80
CA LEU A 161 1.90 14.17 -2.52
C LEU A 161 0.55 13.97 -3.21
N LEU A 162 0.51 13.16 -4.26
CA LEU A 162 -0.70 12.91 -5.05
C LEU A 162 -1.60 11.85 -4.43
N GLN A 163 -0.98 10.78 -3.91
CA GLN A 163 -1.73 9.66 -3.37
C GLN A 163 -0.95 8.98 -2.25
N ARG A 164 -1.68 8.51 -1.26
CA ARG A 164 -1.24 7.55 -0.24
C ARG A 164 -2.16 6.35 -0.29
N THR A 165 -1.59 5.17 -0.40
CA THR A 165 -2.32 3.91 -0.22
C THR A 165 -1.78 3.24 1.03
N HIS A 166 -2.64 3.10 2.03
CA HIS A 166 -2.32 2.41 3.27
C HIS A 166 -2.74 0.96 3.15
N PHE A 167 -1.83 0.06 3.48
CA PHE A 167 -2.07 -1.37 3.51
C PHE A 167 -1.73 -1.90 4.89
N ALA A 168 -2.70 -2.51 5.54
CA ALA A 168 -2.52 -3.17 6.83
C ALA A 168 -3.30 -4.48 6.81
N GLU A 169 -2.58 -5.59 6.88
CA GLU A 169 -3.16 -6.93 6.95
C GLU A 169 -2.47 -7.74 8.06
N GLU A 170 -3.26 -8.39 8.88
CA GLU A 170 -2.82 -9.33 9.89
C GLU A 170 -3.51 -10.67 9.65
N GLN A 171 -2.71 -11.73 9.53
CA GLN A 171 -3.21 -13.08 9.44
C GLN A 171 -3.50 -13.62 10.85
N GLN A 172 -4.76 -13.52 11.29
CA GLN A 172 -5.14 -14.00 12.61
C GLN A 172 -5.07 -15.53 12.68
N ALA A 173 -4.55 -16.04 13.80
CA ALA A 173 -4.60 -17.46 14.12
C ALA A 173 -6.07 -17.90 14.23
N LEU A 174 -6.41 -19.08 13.65
CA LEU A 174 -7.76 -19.66 13.72
C LEU A 174 -8.28 -19.80 15.16
N ILE A 175 -7.37 -19.97 16.11
CA ILE A 175 -7.69 -20.08 17.55
C ILE A 175 -8.32 -18.79 18.08
N ASN A 176 -7.93 -17.62 17.54
CA ASN A 176 -8.39 -16.32 18.01
C ASN A 176 -9.69 -15.86 17.34
N ASP A 177 -9.99 -16.39 16.14
CA ASP A 177 -11.20 -16.03 15.43
C ASP A 177 -11.69 -17.15 14.50
N LEU A 178 -12.50 -18.04 15.06
CA LEU A 178 -13.09 -19.16 14.32
C LEU A 178 -14.05 -18.71 13.20
N THR A 179 -14.49 -17.47 13.21
CA THR A 179 -15.37 -16.94 12.14
C THR A 179 -14.62 -16.76 10.82
N LYS A 180 -13.32 -16.65 10.86
CA LYS A 180 -12.45 -16.52 9.68
C LYS A 180 -11.99 -17.84 9.07
N ILE A 181 -12.50 -18.97 9.57
CA ILE A 181 -12.18 -20.30 9.06
C ILE A 181 -12.46 -20.43 7.55
N GLY A 182 -13.51 -19.76 7.06
CA GLY A 182 -13.84 -19.72 5.64
C GLY A 182 -12.80 -19.03 4.76
N SER A 183 -12.07 -18.04 5.28
CA SER A 183 -10.99 -17.36 4.55
C SER A 183 -9.72 -18.22 4.51
N PHE A 184 -9.43 -18.94 5.58
CA PHE A 184 -8.34 -19.91 5.65
C PHE A 184 -8.53 -21.05 4.61
N PHE A 185 -9.72 -21.64 4.53
CA PHE A 185 -10.00 -22.69 3.55
C PHE A 185 -10.01 -22.19 2.11
N ARG A 186 -10.44 -20.94 1.84
CA ARG A 186 -10.33 -20.32 0.50
C ARG A 186 -8.89 -20.17 0.01
N ARG A 187 -7.94 -20.03 0.93
CA ARG A 187 -6.49 -20.00 0.64
C ARG A 187 -5.85 -21.39 0.61
N GLY A 188 -6.64 -22.46 0.46
CA GLY A 188 -6.17 -23.84 0.39
C GLY A 188 -5.71 -24.45 1.71
N GLY A 189 -6.15 -23.90 2.85
CA GLY A 189 -5.80 -24.41 4.19
C GLY A 189 -4.33 -24.19 4.57
N LYS A 190 -3.64 -23.24 3.93
CA LYS A 190 -2.24 -22.88 4.21
C LYS A 190 -2.14 -21.51 4.85
N TRP A 191 -1.16 -21.36 5.72
CA TRP A 191 -0.74 -20.09 6.26
C TRP A 191 0.27 -19.46 5.31
N ILE A 192 0.05 -18.22 4.93
CA ILE A 192 0.95 -17.48 4.05
C ILE A 192 2.02 -16.75 4.88
N SER A 193 3.15 -16.45 4.26
CA SER A 193 4.24 -15.69 4.88
C SER A 193 3.93 -14.18 4.88
N ASP A 194 4.72 -13.43 5.65
CA ASP A 194 4.69 -11.97 5.68
C ASP A 194 4.95 -11.35 4.29
N ILE A 195 5.88 -11.93 3.53
CA ILE A 195 6.19 -11.50 2.16
C ILE A 195 5.02 -11.77 1.20
N GLU A 196 4.35 -12.92 1.30
CA GLU A 196 3.17 -13.25 0.50
C GLU A 196 1.96 -12.39 0.84
N ILE A 197 1.85 -11.88 2.09
CA ILE A 197 0.82 -10.93 2.49
C ILE A 197 1.07 -9.56 1.85
N ALA A 198 2.35 -9.14 1.77
CA ALA A 198 2.76 -7.83 1.30
C ALA A 198 2.81 -7.71 -0.24
N GLY A 199 2.81 -8.80 -0.99
CA GLY A 199 2.87 -8.88 -2.47
C GLY A 199 1.53 -9.09 -3.11
#